data_501834e794588849a8a2cbff00a2510e
#
_entry.id   501834e794588849a8a2cbff00a2510e
#
_cell.length_a   1.000
_cell.length_b   1.000
_cell.length_c   1.000
_cell.angle_alpha   90.00
_cell.angle_beta   90.00
_cell.angle_gamma   90.00
#
_symmetry.space_group_name_H-M   'P 1'
#
loop_
_entity.id
_entity.type
_entity.pdbx_description
1 polymer ?
#
loop_
_entity_poly.entity_id
_entity_poly.type
_entity_poly.pdbx_seq_one_letter_code
_entity_poly.pdbx_strand_id
1 'polypeptide(L)' 'FVYEGNAGEKIRLSGSFTNWDSFIYYLVETKAGHYELELPLPSGTHYYTFYKGLDVILDEKNPNKVYTPEGRVACVINVQ' A
#
# COMPACT_ATOMS: atom_id res chain seq x y z
N PHE A 1 2.41 2.95 6.61
CA PHE A 1 2.28 3.19 5.17
C PHE A 1 2.04 4.66 4.90
N VAL A 2 2.80 5.23 3.98
CA VAL A 2 2.73 6.65 3.64
C VAL A 2 2.69 6.80 2.12
N TYR A 3 1.81 7.64 1.63
CA TYR A 3 1.73 8.00 0.22
C TYR A 3 1.62 9.51 0.09
N GLU A 4 2.33 10.09 -0.85
CA GLU A 4 2.24 11.52 -1.16
C GLU A 4 1.85 11.72 -2.62
N GLY A 5 0.87 12.59 -2.84
CA GLY A 5 0.33 12.85 -4.16
C GLY A 5 -0.58 14.06 -4.15
N ASN A 6 -1.64 14.03 -4.96
CA ASN A 6 -2.60 15.12 -5.04
C ASN A 6 -3.57 15.08 -3.86
N ALA A 7 -4.02 16.25 -3.43
CA ALA A 7 -5.02 16.35 -2.37
C ALA A 7 -6.39 15.85 -2.85
N GLY A 8 -7.20 15.36 -1.90
CA GLY A 8 -8.58 15.02 -2.16
C GLY A 8 -8.80 13.68 -2.85
N GLU A 9 -7.81 12.81 -2.87
CA GLU A 9 -7.93 11.49 -3.49
C GLU A 9 -8.21 10.42 -2.44
N LYS A 10 -8.69 9.28 -2.90
CA LYS A 10 -8.91 8.12 -2.04
C LYS A 10 -7.82 7.10 -2.35
N ILE A 11 -6.93 6.88 -1.40
CA ILE A 11 -5.82 5.95 -1.54
C ILE A 11 -6.14 4.72 -0.71
N ARG A 12 -6.14 3.56 -1.36
CA ARG A 12 -6.43 2.28 -0.72
C ARG A 12 -5.17 1.45 -0.62
N LEU A 13 -5.16 0.53 0.34
CA LEU A 13 -4.05 -0.38 0.57
C LEU A 13 -4.51 -1.81 0.31
N SER A 14 -3.72 -2.55 -0.43
CA SER A 14 -3.96 -3.98 -0.68
C SER A 14 -2.66 -4.73 -0.45
N GLY A 15 -2.76 -5.94 0.05
CA GLY A 15 -1.56 -6.72 0.30
C GLY A 15 -1.84 -8.15 0.68
N SER A 16 -0.77 -8.91 0.90
CA SER A 16 -0.86 -10.31 1.33
C SER A 16 -1.62 -10.47 2.65
N PHE A 17 -1.63 -9.42 3.48
CA PHE A 17 -2.32 -9.40 4.77
C PHE A 17 -3.82 -9.08 4.64
N THR A 18 -4.31 -8.77 3.45
CA THR A 18 -5.73 -8.53 3.17
C THR A 18 -6.29 -9.49 2.14
N ASN A 19 -5.56 -10.53 1.79
CA ASN A 19 -5.88 -11.40 0.64
C ASN A 19 -6.03 -10.59 -0.65
N TRP A 20 -5.28 -9.49 -0.76
CA TRP A 20 -5.30 -8.58 -1.90
C TRP A 20 -6.65 -7.89 -2.12
N ASP A 21 -7.47 -7.81 -1.07
CA ASP A 21 -8.69 -7.03 -1.11
C ASP A 21 -8.33 -5.55 -0.95
N SER A 22 -8.65 -4.75 -1.95
CA SER A 22 -8.31 -3.33 -1.97
C SER A 22 -9.38 -2.44 -1.34
N PHE A 23 -10.41 -3.03 -0.73
CA PHE A 23 -11.53 -2.27 -0.14
C PHE A 23 -11.59 -2.32 1.37
N ILE A 24 -10.60 -2.96 2.02
CA ILE A 24 -10.58 -3.09 3.48
C ILE A 24 -9.94 -1.86 4.14
N TYR A 25 -8.83 -1.37 3.60
CA TYR A 25 -8.05 -0.31 4.22
C TYR A 25 -7.90 0.89 3.30
N TYR A 26 -8.09 2.07 3.88
CA TYR A 26 -7.87 3.35 3.21
C TYR A 26 -6.82 4.13 3.99
N LEU A 27 -5.93 4.80 3.28
CA LEU A 27 -5.04 5.75 3.91
C LEU A 27 -5.81 7.03 4.25
N VAL A 28 -5.41 7.69 5.32
CA VAL A 28 -6.03 8.92 5.77
C VAL A 28 -5.20 10.11 5.33
N GLU A 29 -5.83 11.08 4.70
CA GLU A 29 -5.17 12.32 4.32
C GLU A 29 -5.00 13.19 5.57
N THR A 30 -3.76 13.28 6.08
CA THR A 30 -3.45 14.03 7.31
C THR A 30 -3.19 15.49 7.04
N LYS A 31 -2.74 15.82 5.83
CA LYS A 31 -2.63 17.18 5.30
C LYS A 31 -2.65 17.07 3.79
N ALA A 32 -2.85 18.19 3.10
CA ALA A 32 -3.09 18.16 1.66
C ALA A 32 -2.02 17.36 0.90
N GLY A 33 -2.44 16.29 0.26
CA GLY A 33 -1.57 15.42 -0.52
C GLY A 33 -0.74 14.42 0.26
N HIS A 34 -0.86 14.39 1.59
CA HIS A 34 -0.11 13.46 2.44
C HIS A 34 -1.06 12.47 3.09
N TYR A 35 -0.87 11.18 2.81
CA TYR A 35 -1.75 10.11 3.26
C TYR A 35 -0.97 9.12 4.12
N GLU A 36 -1.56 8.69 5.23
CA GLU A 36 -0.93 7.75 6.16
C GLU A 36 -1.92 6.69 6.63
N LEU A 37 -1.37 5.52 6.96
CA LEU A 37 -2.10 4.47 7.65
C LEU A 37 -1.13 3.71 8.55
N GLU A 38 -1.46 3.61 9.82
CA GLU A 38 -0.79 2.71 10.75
C GLU A 38 -1.57 1.42 10.81
N LEU A 39 -0.89 0.30 10.58
CA LEU A 39 -1.52 -1.02 10.59
C LEU A 39 -0.57 -2.00 11.25
N PRO A 40 -0.94 -2.57 12.41
CA PRO A 40 -0.11 -3.61 13.02
C PRO A 40 -0.14 -4.86 12.17
N LEU A 41 1.04 -5.38 11.86
CA LEU A 41 1.20 -6.62 11.10
C LEU A 41 2.01 -7.62 11.92
N PRO A 42 1.75 -8.92 11.76
CA PRO A 42 2.58 -9.93 12.41
C PRO A 42 4.01 -9.89 11.87
N SER A 43 4.94 -10.45 12.65
CA SER A 43 6.32 -10.57 12.20
C SER A 43 6.41 -11.33 10.89
N GLY A 44 7.32 -10.92 10.04
CA GLY A 44 7.57 -11.60 8.77
C GLY A 44 7.55 -10.66 7.59
N THR A 45 7.54 -11.25 6.41
CA THR A 45 7.55 -10.52 5.15
C THR A 45 6.14 -10.36 4.64
N HIS A 46 5.81 -9.15 4.27
CA HIS A 46 4.49 -8.83 3.70
C HIS A 46 4.67 -8.09 2.39
N TYR A 47 3.67 -8.23 1.51
CA TYR A 47 3.66 -7.58 0.20
C TYR A 47 2.46 -6.66 0.14
N TYR A 48 2.62 -5.49 -0.49
CA TYR A 48 1.54 -4.52 -0.57
C TYR A 48 1.66 -3.65 -1.80
N THR A 49 0.55 -3.02 -2.15
CA THR A 49 0.48 -1.99 -3.17
C THR A 49 -0.60 -0.98 -2.81
N PHE A 50 -0.53 0.20 -3.39
CA PHE A 50 -1.56 1.21 -3.23
C PHE A 50 -2.46 1.23 -4.46
N TYR A 51 -3.72 1.61 -4.25
CA TYR A 51 -4.68 1.83 -5.32
C TYR A 51 -5.20 3.26 -5.27
N LYS A 52 -5.30 3.88 -6.43
CA LYS A 52 -5.95 5.16 -6.61
C LYS A 52 -7.03 4.96 -7.67
N GLY A 53 -8.29 4.86 -7.24
CA GLY A 53 -9.36 4.45 -8.13
C GLY A 53 -9.13 3.03 -8.63
N LEU A 54 -9.03 2.85 -9.94
CA LEU A 54 -8.74 1.56 -10.55
C LEU A 54 -7.24 1.39 -10.86
N ASP A 55 -6.44 2.40 -10.58
CA ASP A 55 -5.02 2.39 -10.90
C ASP A 55 -4.20 1.82 -9.74
N VAL A 56 -3.26 0.95 -10.09
CA VAL A 56 -2.27 0.43 -9.13
C VAL A 56 -1.13 1.43 -9.05
N ILE A 57 -0.79 1.83 -7.82
CA ILE A 57 0.33 2.74 -7.57
C ILE A 57 1.31 2.05 -6.65
N LEU A 58 2.57 1.96 -7.09
CA LEU A 58 3.62 1.42 -6.25
C LEU A 58 4.16 2.49 -5.32
N ASP A 59 4.60 2.08 -4.14
CA ASP A 59 5.22 2.98 -3.18
C ASP A 59 6.61 3.35 -3.68
N GLU A 60 6.75 4.56 -4.20
CA GLU A 60 8.02 5.03 -4.75
C GLU A 60 9.11 5.18 -3.69
N LYS A 61 8.73 5.33 -2.44
CA LYS A 61 9.67 5.46 -1.32
C LYS A 61 10.22 4.14 -0.86
N ASN A 62 9.63 3.03 -1.30
CA ASN A 62 10.10 1.69 -0.96
C ASN A 62 10.80 1.08 -2.17
N PRO A 63 12.13 0.94 -2.15
CA PRO A 63 12.87 0.40 -3.30
C PRO A 63 12.70 -1.11 -3.46
N ASN A 64 12.16 -1.80 -2.47
CA ASN A 64 12.04 -3.25 -2.50
C ASN A 64 10.76 -3.66 -3.19
N LYS A 65 10.87 -4.10 -4.44
CA LYS A 65 9.73 -4.51 -5.26
C LYS A 65 9.96 -5.93 -5.79
N VAL A 66 8.87 -6.69 -5.88
CA VAL A 66 8.92 -8.07 -6.39
C VAL A 66 7.71 -8.34 -7.28
N TYR A 67 7.82 -9.40 -8.08
CA TYR A 67 6.68 -9.97 -8.76
C TYR A 67 6.10 -11.08 -7.91
N THR A 68 4.80 -11.04 -7.67
CA THR A 68 4.12 -12.13 -6.98
C THR A 68 3.88 -13.29 -7.94
N PRO A 69 3.55 -14.49 -7.42
CA PRO A 69 3.24 -15.63 -8.29
C PRO A 69 2.12 -15.39 -9.31
N GLU A 70 1.21 -14.46 -9.00
CA GLU A 70 0.12 -14.11 -9.91
C GLU A 70 0.54 -13.10 -10.98
N GLY A 71 1.82 -12.72 -11.05
CA GLY A 71 2.32 -11.75 -12.03
C GLY A 71 2.10 -10.30 -11.66
N ARG A 72 1.80 -10.02 -10.41
CA ARG A 72 1.56 -8.69 -9.88
C ARG A 72 2.87 -8.10 -9.33
N VAL A 73 3.09 -6.81 -9.55
CA VAL A 73 4.21 -6.10 -8.92
C VAL A 73 3.76 -5.57 -7.58
N ALA A 74 4.55 -5.80 -6.55
CA ALA A 74 4.23 -5.34 -5.20
C ALA A 74 5.48 -4.85 -4.49
N CYS A 75 5.29 -4.03 -3.48
CA CYS A 75 6.36 -3.62 -2.58
C CYS A 75 6.48 -4.62 -1.44
N VAL A 76 7.67 -4.72 -0.88
CA VAL A 76 7.97 -5.67 0.21
C VAL A 76 8.22 -4.89 1.49
N ILE A 77 7.63 -5.35 2.59
CA ILE A 77 7.90 -4.82 3.91
C ILE A 77 8.18 -5.99 4.87
N ASN A 78 9.20 -5.83 5.70
CA ASN A 78 9.56 -6.81 6.72
C ASN A 78 9.23 -6.25 8.10
N VAL A 79 8.46 -7.01 8.87
CA VAL A 79 8.08 -6.65 10.24
C VAL A 79 8.83 -7.57 11.20
N GLN A 80 9.50 -6.98 12.17
CA GLN A 80 10.29 -7.72 13.14
C GLN A 80 9.53 -8.07 14.41
#